data_7be53662c349086d0936218a51672cdf
#
_entry.id   7be53662c349086d0936218a51672cdf
#
_cell.length_a   1.000
_cell.length_b   1.000
_cell.length_c   1.000
_cell.angle_alpha   90.00
_cell.angle_beta   90.00
_cell.angle_gamma   90.00
#
_symmetry.space_group_name_H-M   'P 1'
#
loop_
_entity.id
_entity.type
_entity.pdbx_description
1 polymer ?
#
loop_
_entity_poly.entity_id
_entity_poly.type
_entity_poly.pdbx_seq_one_letter_code
_entity_poly.pdbx_strand_id
1 'polypeptide(L)'
;MNNIGTAPKVLGLDISTKTIGWALFDIQKKQLLELTHFSPKVKPKREDKIEEMLIKSDQFHDKILDYKNVGITKIIIEEPLINSNNIRTVATLMRYNSFITRTIYNVLGIIPIFISTYNSRKFAFPDLVAENKKGRKVLFGKYEVGCDKKNIIWQQVSNKEPHLTWAYTRNNTLKKENYDMCDAYTCVLGEMQQSGLW
;
A
#
# COMPACT_ATOMS: atom_id res chain seq x y z
N MET A 1 -13.83 -33.58 -9.69
CA MET A 1 -14.12 -32.20 -10.12
C MET A 1 -12.81 -31.43 -10.06
N ASN A 2 -12.20 -31.16 -11.21
CA ASN A 2 -10.98 -30.39 -11.28
C ASN A 2 -11.31 -28.95 -10.85
N ASN A 3 -10.91 -28.55 -9.64
CA ASN A 3 -10.85 -27.15 -9.27
C ASN A 3 -9.92 -26.47 -10.27
N ILE A 4 -10.49 -25.77 -11.23
CA ILE A 4 -9.75 -24.79 -12.03
C ILE A 4 -9.42 -23.68 -11.04
N GLY A 5 -8.32 -23.87 -10.31
CA GLY A 5 -7.86 -22.95 -9.29
C GLY A 5 -7.60 -21.60 -9.96
N THR A 6 -8.26 -20.56 -9.47
CA THR A 6 -7.91 -19.18 -9.87
C THR A 6 -6.43 -18.97 -9.58
N ALA A 7 -5.68 -18.43 -10.57
CA ALA A 7 -4.25 -18.16 -10.40
C ALA A 7 -4.00 -17.38 -9.10
N PRO A 8 -2.98 -17.74 -8.30
CA PRO A 8 -2.72 -17.13 -7.01
C PRO A 8 -2.41 -15.64 -7.18
N LYS A 9 -3.03 -14.83 -6.35
CA LYS A 9 -2.89 -13.37 -6.36
C LYS A 9 -2.32 -12.85 -5.06
N VAL A 10 -1.65 -11.71 -5.13
CA VAL A 10 -1.17 -10.96 -3.98
C VAL A 10 -1.79 -9.58 -3.97
N LEU A 11 -2.25 -9.15 -2.80
CA LEU A 11 -2.83 -7.84 -2.58
C LEU A 11 -1.91 -6.99 -1.70
N GLY A 12 -1.52 -5.82 -2.18
CA GLY A 12 -0.82 -4.79 -1.42
C GLY A 12 -1.77 -3.72 -0.90
N LEU A 13 -1.55 -3.28 0.32
CA LEU A 13 -2.31 -2.21 0.97
C LEU A 13 -1.36 -1.20 1.62
N ASP A 14 -1.62 0.09 1.34
CA ASP A 14 -1.12 1.20 2.17
C ASP A 14 -2.30 1.80 2.94
N ILE A 15 -2.30 1.62 4.27
CA ILE A 15 -3.45 1.94 5.12
C ILE A 15 -3.24 3.27 5.81
N SER A 16 -3.98 4.29 5.38
CA SER A 16 -4.15 5.54 6.12
C SER A 16 -5.58 5.69 6.64
N THR A 17 -5.79 6.62 7.57
CA THR A 17 -7.15 6.86 8.12
C THR A 17 -8.10 7.56 7.14
N LYS A 18 -7.61 8.02 5.99
CA LYS A 18 -8.41 8.70 4.96
C LYS A 18 -8.56 7.87 3.70
N THR A 19 -7.52 7.16 3.33
CA THR A 19 -7.42 6.43 2.08
C THR A 19 -6.66 5.14 2.33
N ILE A 20 -7.06 4.08 1.67
CA ILE A 20 -6.33 2.82 1.61
C ILE A 20 -5.91 2.62 0.16
N GLY A 21 -4.61 2.67 -0.10
CA GLY A 21 -4.03 2.30 -1.39
C GLY A 21 -4.18 0.81 -1.62
N TRP A 22 -4.44 0.40 -2.87
CA TRP A 22 -4.81 -0.95 -3.24
C TRP A 22 -4.09 -1.38 -4.51
N ALA A 23 -3.32 -2.46 -4.45
CA ALA A 23 -2.61 -3.02 -5.60
C ALA A 23 -2.76 -4.54 -5.65
N LEU A 24 -3.45 -5.07 -6.67
CA LEU A 24 -3.67 -6.49 -6.87
C LEU A 24 -2.78 -7.00 -8.01
N PHE A 25 -2.04 -8.08 -7.77
CA PHE A 25 -1.17 -8.70 -8.75
C PHE A 25 -1.49 -10.18 -8.96
N ASP A 26 -1.28 -10.66 -10.17
CA ASP A 26 -1.10 -12.08 -10.48
C ASP A 26 0.33 -12.49 -10.13
N ILE A 27 0.47 -13.47 -9.23
CA ILE A 27 1.81 -13.90 -8.75
C ILE A 27 2.59 -14.60 -9.85
N GLN A 28 1.93 -15.44 -10.65
CA GLN A 28 2.59 -16.25 -11.69
C GLN A 28 3.03 -15.40 -12.88
N LYS A 29 2.15 -14.48 -13.30
CA LYS A 29 2.44 -13.58 -14.43
C LYS A 29 3.29 -12.38 -14.03
N LYS A 30 3.48 -12.14 -12.73
CA LYS A 30 4.13 -10.95 -12.19
C LYS A 30 3.51 -9.64 -12.71
N GLN A 31 2.18 -9.66 -12.91
CA GLN A 31 1.44 -8.62 -13.59
C GLN A 31 0.51 -7.90 -12.63
N LEU A 32 0.50 -6.57 -12.70
CA LEU A 32 -0.50 -5.75 -12.04
C LEU A 32 -1.86 -5.99 -12.70
N LEU A 33 -2.86 -6.33 -11.88
CA LEU A 33 -4.24 -6.53 -12.32
C LEU A 33 -5.12 -5.32 -12.00
N GLU A 34 -4.89 -4.70 -10.84
CA GLU A 34 -5.66 -3.55 -10.37
C GLU A 34 -4.77 -2.65 -9.53
N LEU A 35 -4.83 -1.35 -9.80
CA LEU A 35 -4.23 -0.30 -8.96
C LEU A 35 -5.29 0.76 -8.71
N THR A 36 -5.75 0.85 -7.48
CA THR A 36 -6.84 1.74 -7.09
C THR A 36 -6.70 2.19 -5.64
N HIS A 37 -7.68 2.91 -5.15
CA HIS A 37 -7.76 3.29 -3.74
C HIS A 37 -9.19 3.16 -3.21
N PHE A 38 -9.29 2.98 -1.91
CA PHE A 38 -10.55 3.01 -1.18
C PHE A 38 -10.53 4.13 -0.16
N SER A 39 -11.52 5.02 -0.20
CA SER A 39 -11.63 6.17 0.70
C SER A 39 -12.91 6.10 1.53
N PRO A 40 -12.87 5.44 2.71
CA PRO A 40 -14.04 5.29 3.57
C PRO A 40 -14.51 6.66 4.08
N LYS A 41 -15.82 6.88 4.05
CA LYS A 41 -16.42 8.17 4.43
C LYS A 41 -17.39 7.99 5.60
N VAL A 42 -17.19 8.79 6.64
CA VAL A 42 -18.13 8.86 7.78
C VAL A 42 -18.82 10.20 7.78
N LYS A 43 -20.15 10.17 7.62
CA LYS A 43 -21.02 11.36 7.66
C LYS A 43 -22.24 11.06 8.52
N PRO A 44 -22.63 11.96 9.44
CA PRO A 44 -21.88 13.14 9.88
C PRO A 44 -20.55 12.76 10.54
N LYS A 45 -19.62 13.71 10.66
CA LYS A 45 -18.34 13.50 11.36
C LYS A 45 -18.59 13.07 12.80
N ARG A 46 -17.90 12.05 13.26
CA ARG A 46 -17.98 11.57 14.63
C ARG A 46 -17.02 12.29 15.56
N GLU A 47 -17.43 12.53 16.79
CA GLU A 47 -16.55 13.07 17.83
C GLU A 47 -15.61 11.98 18.35
N ASP A 48 -16.14 10.78 18.57
CA ASP A 48 -15.35 9.61 18.95
C ASP A 48 -14.58 9.05 17.75
N LYS A 49 -13.26 9.06 17.89
CA LYS A 49 -12.34 8.56 16.87
C LYS A 49 -12.36 7.04 16.73
N ILE A 50 -12.69 6.32 17.80
CA ILE A 50 -12.82 4.86 17.76
C ILE A 50 -14.09 4.49 16.97
N GLU A 51 -15.21 5.15 17.26
CA GLU A 51 -16.45 4.96 16.48
C GLU A 51 -16.22 5.24 14.99
N GLU A 52 -15.53 6.35 14.67
CA GLU A 52 -15.17 6.68 13.27
C GLU A 52 -14.38 5.55 12.61
N MET A 53 -13.40 4.97 13.32
CA MET A 53 -12.56 3.88 12.79
C MET A 53 -13.33 2.59 12.61
N LEU A 54 -14.24 2.26 13.52
CA LEU A 54 -15.10 1.08 13.42
C LEU A 54 -16.00 1.17 12.18
N ILE A 55 -16.69 2.31 11.98
CA ILE A 55 -17.52 2.53 10.79
C ILE A 55 -16.70 2.41 9.49
N LYS A 56 -15.47 2.94 9.47
CA LYS A 56 -14.58 2.81 8.32
C LYS A 56 -14.11 1.37 8.11
N SER A 57 -13.91 0.63 9.19
CA SER A 57 -13.56 -0.80 9.13
C SER A 57 -14.71 -1.64 8.58
N ASP A 58 -15.96 -1.30 8.90
CA ASP A 58 -17.15 -1.96 8.34
C ASP A 58 -17.27 -1.68 6.84
N GLN A 59 -17.03 -0.43 6.40
CA GLN A 59 -16.99 -0.12 4.98
C GLN A 59 -15.84 -0.85 4.24
N PHE A 60 -14.70 -1.02 4.91
CA PHE A 60 -13.61 -1.84 4.36
C PHE A 60 -13.97 -3.32 4.32
N HIS A 61 -14.71 -3.83 5.31
CA HIS A 61 -15.25 -5.19 5.30
C HIS A 61 -16.07 -5.45 4.03
N ASP A 62 -16.99 -4.56 3.70
CA ASP A 62 -17.82 -4.70 2.50
C ASP A 62 -16.95 -4.68 1.24
N LYS A 63 -15.95 -3.80 1.18
CA LYS A 63 -15.01 -3.73 0.05
C LYS A 63 -14.17 -5.00 -0.10
N ILE A 64 -13.64 -5.56 0.97
CA ILE A 64 -12.78 -6.76 0.91
C ILE A 64 -13.57 -8.03 0.62
N LEU A 65 -14.87 -8.06 0.92
CA LEU A 65 -15.75 -9.17 0.56
C LEU A 65 -15.81 -9.41 -0.95
N ASP A 66 -15.73 -8.36 -1.79
CA ASP A 66 -15.69 -8.48 -3.24
C ASP A 66 -14.51 -9.34 -3.71
N TYR A 67 -13.48 -9.47 -2.88
CA TYR A 67 -12.24 -10.19 -3.19
C TYR A 67 -12.16 -11.59 -2.59
N LYS A 68 -13.20 -12.05 -1.88
CA LYS A 68 -13.20 -13.37 -1.22
C LYS A 68 -12.94 -14.54 -2.17
N ASN A 69 -13.42 -14.45 -3.40
CA ASN A 69 -13.31 -15.52 -4.41
C ASN A 69 -12.31 -15.17 -5.54
N VAL A 70 -11.52 -14.13 -5.38
CA VAL A 70 -10.59 -13.66 -6.41
C VAL A 70 -9.31 -14.51 -6.49
N GLY A 71 -9.04 -15.33 -5.47
CA GLY A 71 -7.83 -16.17 -5.39
C GLY A 71 -6.63 -15.46 -4.74
N ILE A 72 -6.90 -14.51 -3.85
CA ILE A 72 -5.84 -13.90 -3.04
C ILE A 72 -5.28 -14.95 -2.10
N THR A 73 -3.97 -15.13 -2.13
CA THR A 73 -3.24 -16.08 -1.26
C THR A 73 -2.26 -15.38 -0.32
N LYS A 74 -1.94 -14.12 -0.59
CA LYS A 74 -1.02 -13.32 0.22
C LYS A 74 -1.52 -11.86 0.26
N ILE A 75 -1.41 -11.23 1.44
CA ILE A 75 -1.69 -9.79 1.61
C ILE A 75 -0.47 -9.14 2.25
N ILE A 76 -0.06 -8.01 1.71
CA ILE A 76 1.09 -7.25 2.15
C ILE A 76 0.62 -5.85 2.54
N ILE A 77 0.99 -5.40 3.73
CA ILE A 77 0.60 -4.09 4.27
C ILE A 77 1.87 -3.28 4.53
N GLU A 78 1.87 -2.00 4.14
CA GLU A 78 2.92 -1.09 4.58
C GLU A 78 2.85 -0.92 6.10
N GLU A 79 3.99 -1.14 6.77
CA GLU A 79 4.10 -0.96 8.22
C GLU A 79 3.95 0.53 8.57
N PRO A 80 3.06 0.88 9.51
CA PRO A 80 2.93 2.26 9.96
C PRO A 80 4.26 2.82 10.47
N LEU A 81 4.62 4.03 10.07
CA LEU A 81 5.83 4.70 10.52
C LEU A 81 5.79 4.97 12.03
N ILE A 82 6.58 4.21 12.78
CA ILE A 82 6.66 4.31 14.25
C ILE A 82 7.42 5.59 14.68
N ASN A 83 8.38 6.04 13.86
CA ASN A 83 9.26 7.17 14.15
C ASN A 83 8.68 8.51 13.67
N SER A 84 7.42 8.79 13.97
CA SER A 84 6.83 10.11 13.72
C SER A 84 6.87 10.96 14.99
N ASN A 85 7.19 12.24 14.85
CA ASN A 85 7.15 13.22 15.94
C ASN A 85 5.73 13.41 16.53
N ASN A 86 4.70 12.83 15.93
CA ASN A 86 3.32 12.92 16.40
C ASN A 86 2.81 11.55 16.88
N ILE A 87 3.06 11.27 18.15
CA ILE A 87 2.65 10.02 18.83
C ILE A 87 1.14 9.74 18.67
N ARG A 88 0.29 10.79 18.71
CA ARG A 88 -1.17 10.61 18.55
C ARG A 88 -1.52 10.10 17.16
N THR A 89 -0.87 10.60 16.12
CA THR A 89 -1.07 10.13 14.75
C THR A 89 -0.61 8.69 14.61
N VAL A 90 0.55 8.33 15.16
CA VAL A 90 1.07 6.95 15.15
C VAL A 90 0.08 6.00 15.85
N ALA A 91 -0.35 6.33 17.07
CA ALA A 91 -1.29 5.51 17.82
C ALA A 91 -2.64 5.32 17.08
N THR A 92 -3.11 6.38 16.41
CA THR A 92 -4.33 6.33 15.58
C THR A 92 -4.17 5.39 14.39
N LEU A 93 -3.04 5.50 13.66
CA LEU A 93 -2.73 4.63 12.52
C LEU A 93 -2.58 3.17 12.94
N MET A 94 -1.88 2.89 14.03
CA MET A 94 -1.70 1.53 14.55
C MET A 94 -3.05 0.89 14.93
N ARG A 95 -3.93 1.62 15.62
CA ARG A 95 -5.28 1.14 15.95
C ARG A 95 -6.09 0.83 14.70
N TYR A 96 -6.09 1.75 13.72
CA TYR A 96 -6.84 1.55 12.49
C TYR A 96 -6.28 0.37 11.69
N ASN A 97 -4.96 0.24 11.57
CA ASN A 97 -4.32 -0.94 10.96
C ASN A 97 -4.74 -2.24 11.66
N SER A 98 -4.87 -2.25 12.99
CA SER A 98 -5.32 -3.42 13.74
C SER A 98 -6.76 -3.81 13.38
N PHE A 99 -7.67 -2.85 13.23
CA PHE A 99 -9.05 -3.13 12.79
C PHE A 99 -9.07 -3.69 11.36
N ILE A 100 -8.35 -3.08 10.43
CA ILE A 100 -8.26 -3.55 9.05
C ILE A 100 -7.65 -4.96 8.98
N THR A 101 -6.56 -5.21 9.70
CA THR A 101 -5.92 -6.54 9.79
C THR A 101 -6.88 -7.60 10.31
N ARG A 102 -7.63 -7.27 11.36
CA ARG A 102 -8.65 -8.17 11.92
C ARG A 102 -9.76 -8.45 10.91
N THR A 103 -10.21 -7.43 10.18
CA THR A 103 -11.22 -7.58 9.14
C THR A 103 -10.73 -8.49 8.01
N ILE A 104 -9.50 -8.30 7.53
CA ILE A 104 -8.87 -9.16 6.52
C ILE A 104 -8.87 -10.62 6.98
N TYR A 105 -8.41 -10.88 8.19
CA TYR A 105 -8.37 -12.24 8.75
C TYR A 105 -9.75 -12.86 8.85
N ASN A 106 -10.74 -12.11 9.31
CA ASN A 106 -12.12 -12.61 9.45
C ASN A 106 -12.77 -12.95 8.11
N VAL A 107 -12.50 -12.17 7.05
CA VAL A 107 -13.15 -12.33 5.73
C VAL A 107 -12.42 -13.34 4.87
N LEU A 108 -11.08 -13.28 4.83
CA LEU A 108 -10.26 -14.05 3.90
C LEU A 108 -9.49 -15.19 4.56
N GLY A 109 -9.40 -15.23 5.89
CA GLY A 109 -8.57 -16.20 6.62
C GLY A 109 -7.05 -16.00 6.45
N ILE A 110 -6.62 -14.85 5.90
CA ILE A 110 -5.23 -14.56 5.59
C ILE A 110 -4.63 -13.69 6.69
N ILE A 111 -3.45 -14.06 7.17
CA ILE A 111 -2.63 -13.21 8.06
C ILE A 111 -1.75 -12.34 7.17
N PRO A 112 -1.91 -11.01 7.18
CA PRO A 112 -1.09 -10.13 6.37
C PRO A 112 0.38 -10.12 6.78
N ILE A 113 1.26 -9.89 5.80
CA ILE A 113 2.68 -9.62 6.01
C ILE A 113 2.85 -8.10 6.08
N PHE A 114 3.63 -7.62 7.05
CA PHE A 114 3.98 -6.21 7.16
C PHE A 114 5.38 -5.98 6.59
N ILE A 115 5.51 -4.96 5.74
CA ILE A 115 6.81 -4.55 5.18
C ILE A 115 7.06 -3.07 5.51
N SER A 116 8.26 -2.77 5.98
CA SER A 116 8.62 -1.37 6.24
C SER A 116 8.75 -0.57 4.95
N THR A 117 8.41 0.72 4.99
CA THR A 117 8.57 1.66 3.87
C THR A 117 10.00 1.63 3.28
N TYR A 118 11.02 1.44 4.13
CA TYR A 118 12.40 1.35 3.68
C TYR A 118 12.63 0.10 2.85
N ASN A 119 12.22 -1.07 3.34
CA ASN A 119 12.42 -2.35 2.65
C ASN A 119 11.59 -2.43 1.37
N SER A 120 10.32 -2.01 1.41
CA SER A 120 9.47 -2.00 0.24
C SER A 120 10.11 -1.23 -0.91
N ARG A 121 10.58 -0.01 -0.67
CA ARG A 121 11.21 0.84 -1.68
C ARG A 121 12.58 0.35 -2.11
N LYS A 122 13.39 -0.16 -1.17
CA LYS A 122 14.73 -0.70 -1.45
C LYS A 122 14.67 -1.89 -2.41
N PHE A 123 13.75 -2.80 -2.19
CA PHE A 123 13.63 -4.02 -3.00
C PHE A 123 12.83 -3.78 -4.27
N ALA A 124 11.76 -2.98 -4.23
CA ALA A 124 10.99 -2.64 -5.44
C ALA A 124 11.78 -1.84 -6.47
N PHE A 125 12.66 -0.96 -6.01
CA PHE A 125 13.43 -0.03 -6.85
C PHE A 125 14.89 0.04 -6.40
N PRO A 126 15.69 -1.01 -6.64
CA PRO A 126 17.09 -1.07 -6.21
C PRO A 126 17.94 0.09 -6.74
N ASP A 127 17.59 0.67 -7.87
CA ASP A 127 18.28 1.83 -8.47
C ASP A 127 18.15 3.13 -7.63
N LEU A 128 17.21 3.15 -6.68
CA LEU A 128 17.10 4.26 -5.72
C LEU A 128 18.16 4.16 -4.60
N VAL A 129 18.82 3.00 -4.47
CA VAL A 129 19.90 2.82 -3.48
C VAL A 129 21.22 3.22 -4.13
N ALA A 130 21.77 4.33 -3.69
CA ALA A 130 23.03 4.85 -4.20
C ALA A 130 23.88 5.45 -3.08
N GLU A 131 25.14 5.71 -3.34
CA GLU A 131 26.01 6.41 -2.42
C GLU A 131 25.58 7.88 -2.28
N ASN A 132 25.46 8.33 -1.04
CA ASN A 132 25.26 9.73 -0.75
C ASN A 132 26.61 10.49 -0.77
N LYS A 133 26.58 11.81 -0.56
CA LYS A 133 27.78 12.67 -0.51
C LYS A 133 28.85 12.24 0.53
N LYS A 134 28.50 11.33 1.46
CA LYS A 134 29.41 10.77 2.48
C LYS A 134 29.88 9.34 2.14
N GLY A 135 29.66 8.85 0.93
CA GLY A 135 30.03 7.51 0.49
C GLY A 135 29.23 6.38 1.10
N ARG A 136 28.05 6.66 1.72
CA ARG A 136 27.18 5.63 2.31
C ARG A 136 26.06 5.26 1.35
N LYS A 137 25.87 3.96 1.12
CA LYS A 137 24.70 3.45 0.36
C LYS A 137 23.42 3.66 1.15
N VAL A 138 22.56 4.52 0.64
CA VAL A 138 21.27 4.86 1.26
C VAL A 138 20.18 4.95 0.20
N LEU A 139 18.94 4.71 0.61
CA LEU A 139 17.78 4.91 -0.25
C LEU A 139 17.67 6.40 -0.63
N PHE A 140 17.47 6.69 -1.90
CA PHE A 140 17.52 8.03 -2.51
C PHE A 140 18.90 8.72 -2.46
N GLY A 141 19.99 7.96 -2.33
CA GLY A 141 21.34 8.51 -2.16
C GLY A 141 21.79 9.45 -3.29
N LYS A 142 21.31 9.25 -4.52
CA LYS A 142 21.60 10.11 -5.70
C LYS A 142 20.80 11.42 -5.74
N TYR A 143 19.78 11.57 -4.87
CA TYR A 143 18.92 12.75 -4.85
C TYR A 143 19.37 13.73 -3.77
N GLU A 144 18.99 15.00 -3.94
CA GLU A 144 19.29 16.02 -2.94
C GLU A 144 18.50 15.79 -1.64
N VAL A 145 19.06 16.29 -0.52
CA VAL A 145 18.38 16.25 0.77
C VAL A 145 17.10 17.10 0.68
N GLY A 146 15.97 16.51 1.09
CA GLY A 146 14.66 17.16 0.99
C GLY A 146 13.90 16.90 -0.30
N CYS A 147 14.43 16.06 -1.22
CA CYS A 147 13.72 15.67 -2.44
C CYS A 147 12.31 15.12 -2.14
N ASP A 148 11.39 15.32 -3.06
CA ASP A 148 10.04 14.75 -2.98
C ASP A 148 10.05 13.25 -3.28
N LYS A 149 10.24 12.47 -2.21
CA LYS A 149 10.32 11.01 -2.28
C LYS A 149 9.04 10.38 -2.83
N LYS A 150 7.87 10.96 -2.54
CA LYS A 150 6.59 10.43 -3.03
C LYS A 150 6.48 10.60 -4.55
N ASN A 151 6.87 11.76 -5.04
CA ASN A 151 6.89 12.01 -6.49
C ASN A 151 7.91 11.10 -7.22
N ILE A 152 9.07 10.84 -6.61
CA ILE A 152 10.06 9.91 -7.15
C ILE A 152 9.48 8.49 -7.26
N ILE A 153 8.82 7.99 -6.21
CA ILE A 153 8.18 6.66 -6.24
C ILE A 153 7.06 6.63 -7.29
N TRP A 154 6.22 7.65 -7.37
CA TRP A 154 5.20 7.75 -8.42
C TRP A 154 5.82 7.68 -9.83
N GLN A 155 6.92 8.38 -10.09
CA GLN A 155 7.63 8.29 -11.36
C GLN A 155 8.13 6.86 -11.65
N GLN A 156 8.69 6.16 -10.64
CA GLN A 156 9.11 4.77 -10.79
C GLN A 156 7.96 3.85 -11.18
N VAL A 157 6.81 3.98 -10.50
CA VAL A 157 5.59 3.20 -10.81
C VAL A 157 5.08 3.55 -12.20
N SER A 158 4.97 4.84 -12.54
CA SER A 158 4.51 5.30 -13.86
C SER A 158 5.38 4.78 -15.01
N ASN A 159 6.69 4.68 -14.81
CA ASN A 159 7.63 4.13 -15.80
C ASN A 159 7.46 2.61 -15.98
N LYS A 160 7.15 1.89 -14.90
CA LYS A 160 6.89 0.43 -14.95
C LYS A 160 5.53 0.10 -15.55
N GLU A 161 4.55 0.94 -15.30
CA GLU A 161 3.13 0.76 -15.67
C GLU A 161 2.64 1.96 -16.50
N PRO A 162 3.16 2.15 -17.72
CA PRO A 162 2.88 3.35 -18.54
C PRO A 162 1.42 3.45 -19.00
N HIS A 163 0.65 2.39 -18.87
CA HIS A 163 -0.77 2.37 -19.23
C HIS A 163 -1.69 2.93 -18.13
N LEU A 164 -1.17 3.19 -16.92
CA LEU A 164 -1.97 3.71 -15.83
C LEU A 164 -2.40 5.16 -16.05
N THR A 165 -3.62 5.45 -15.66
CA THR A 165 -4.16 6.81 -15.66
C THR A 165 -4.16 7.36 -14.24
N TRP A 166 -3.55 8.53 -14.07
CA TRP A 166 -3.42 9.19 -12.78
C TRP A 166 -4.44 10.31 -12.59
N ALA A 167 -4.94 10.45 -11.37
CA ALA A 167 -5.90 11.48 -11.04
C ALA A 167 -5.19 12.79 -10.66
N TYR A 168 -5.65 13.92 -11.23
CA TYR A 168 -5.12 15.25 -10.98
C TYR A 168 -6.16 16.15 -10.29
N THR A 169 -5.68 17.13 -9.55
CA THR A 169 -6.50 18.23 -9.03
C THR A 169 -6.82 19.22 -10.14
N ARG A 170 -7.69 20.20 -9.85
CA ARG A 170 -7.99 21.30 -10.79
C ARG A 170 -6.75 22.11 -11.16
N ASN A 171 -5.74 22.16 -10.29
CA ASN A 171 -4.48 22.88 -10.50
C ASN A 171 -3.40 22.02 -11.16
N ASN A 172 -3.79 20.91 -11.79
CA ASN A 172 -2.89 19.96 -12.47
C ASN A 172 -1.78 19.37 -11.57
N THR A 173 -2.05 19.24 -10.27
CA THR A 173 -1.19 18.52 -9.32
C THR A 173 -1.75 17.14 -9.08
N LEU A 174 -0.88 16.15 -8.86
CA LEU A 174 -1.31 14.78 -8.53
C LEU A 174 -2.16 14.78 -7.26
N LYS A 175 -3.28 14.05 -7.30
CA LYS A 175 -4.06 13.82 -6.09
C LYS A 175 -3.30 12.92 -5.13
N LYS A 176 -3.51 13.11 -3.82
CA LYS A 176 -2.81 12.38 -2.76
C LYS A 176 -3.03 10.87 -2.81
N GLU A 177 -4.21 10.46 -3.24
CA GLU A 177 -4.60 9.05 -3.37
C GLU A 177 -3.68 8.27 -4.32
N ASN A 178 -3.11 8.95 -5.34
CA ASN A 178 -2.15 8.31 -6.23
C ASN A 178 -0.88 7.85 -5.50
N TYR A 179 -0.44 8.60 -4.50
CA TYR A 179 0.73 8.22 -3.71
C TYR A 179 0.47 7.00 -2.83
N ASP A 180 -0.72 6.92 -2.22
CA ASP A 180 -1.13 5.76 -1.42
C ASP A 180 -1.25 4.50 -2.32
N MET A 181 -1.73 4.65 -3.56
CA MET A 181 -1.73 3.59 -4.57
C MET A 181 -0.31 3.14 -4.93
N CYS A 182 0.61 4.08 -5.13
CA CYS A 182 2.02 3.78 -5.43
C CYS A 182 2.72 3.09 -4.25
N ASP A 183 2.44 3.49 -3.01
CA ASP A 183 3.00 2.85 -1.83
C ASP A 183 2.44 1.40 -1.70
N ALA A 184 1.15 1.15 -1.96
CA ALA A 184 0.59 -0.21 -2.03
C ALA A 184 1.22 -1.09 -3.12
N TYR A 185 1.44 -0.55 -4.32
CA TYR A 185 2.17 -1.20 -5.42
C TYR A 185 3.60 -1.57 -4.99
N THR A 186 4.29 -0.62 -4.38
CA THR A 186 5.67 -0.76 -3.93
C THR A 186 5.81 -1.84 -2.86
N CYS A 187 4.83 -1.97 -1.97
CA CYS A 187 4.79 -3.02 -0.95
C CYS A 187 4.77 -4.43 -1.57
N VAL A 188 3.92 -4.66 -2.58
CA VAL A 188 3.89 -5.96 -3.27
C VAL A 188 5.20 -6.22 -3.95
N LEU A 189 5.68 -5.29 -4.78
CA LEU A 189 6.89 -5.48 -5.56
C LEU A 189 8.10 -5.72 -4.64
N GLY A 190 8.21 -4.94 -3.56
CA GLY A 190 9.30 -5.06 -2.59
C GLY A 190 9.31 -6.37 -1.85
N GLU A 191 8.17 -6.83 -1.34
CA GLU A 191 8.06 -8.10 -0.64
C GLU A 191 8.31 -9.30 -1.56
N MET A 192 7.75 -9.28 -2.76
CA MET A 192 7.91 -10.37 -3.72
C MET A 192 9.36 -10.52 -4.19
N GLN A 193 10.09 -9.41 -4.34
CA GLN A 193 11.52 -9.43 -4.64
C GLN A 193 12.38 -9.81 -3.42
N GLN A 194 12.06 -9.28 -2.23
CA GLN A 194 12.75 -9.62 -1.00
C GLN A 194 12.67 -11.12 -0.68
N SER A 195 11.51 -11.74 -0.94
CA SER A 195 11.28 -13.18 -0.72
C SER A 195 11.81 -14.07 -1.85
N GLY A 196 12.39 -13.52 -2.91
CA GLY A 196 12.91 -14.25 -4.06
C GLY A 196 11.83 -14.90 -4.93
N LEU A 197 10.59 -14.41 -4.85
CA LEU A 197 9.48 -14.91 -5.66
C LEU A 197 9.39 -14.21 -7.02
N TRP A 198 10.02 -13.05 -7.16
CA TRP A 198 10.06 -12.25 -8.41
C TRP A 198 11.48 -11.82 -8.78
#